data_a2484ea176e2235e3952b5c7ac897a14
#
_entry.id   a2484ea176e2235e3952b5c7ac897a14
#
_cell.length_a   1.000
_cell.length_b   1.000
_cell.length_c   1.000
_cell.angle_alpha   90.00
_cell.angle_beta   90.00
_cell.angle_gamma   90.00
#
_symmetry.space_group_name_H-M   'P 1'
#
loop_
_entity.id
_entity.type
_entity.pdbx_description
1 polymer ?
#
loop_
_entity_poly.entity_id
_entity_poly.type
_entity_poly.pdbx_seq_one_letter_code
_entity_poly.pdbx_strand_id
1 'polypeptide(L)'
;MGYPLVPGYEATGEVVEAPQSSAFKPGDTVFVPGANCYDGAFGLFGGAARYLVSNEDRVTKLDGAMGAEGALLALAATARHAMAGPGKSVPDLIVGHGVLGRLMARLTLAAGAPPPTVWEIDPARRMGAKGYTVVAPEDDQRKDYKSIYDASGSTDVLAQLIGRLV
;
A
#
# COMPACT_ATOMS: atom_id res chain seq x y z
N MET A 1 24.53 8.62 -6.51
CA MET A 1 23.54 8.29 -7.56
C MET A 1 23.61 9.40 -8.61
N GLY A 2 23.73 9.07 -9.88
CA GLY A 2 23.92 10.03 -10.98
C GLY A 2 22.69 10.10 -11.89
N TYR A 3 22.68 11.07 -12.80
CA TYR A 3 21.68 11.16 -13.88
C TYR A 3 22.21 10.51 -15.16
N PRO A 4 21.32 9.99 -16.05
CA PRO A 4 19.87 9.99 -15.96
C PRO A 4 19.33 8.93 -14.97
N LEU A 5 18.11 9.18 -14.43
CA LEU A 5 17.41 8.30 -13.49
C LEU A 5 16.11 7.76 -14.10
N VAL A 6 15.82 6.49 -13.84
CA VAL A 6 14.51 5.88 -14.10
C VAL A 6 13.76 5.75 -12.76
N PRO A 7 12.72 6.54 -12.53
CA PRO A 7 11.94 6.50 -11.29
C PRO A 7 10.95 5.33 -11.26
N GLY A 8 10.11 5.28 -10.23
CA GLY A 8 8.99 4.35 -10.11
C GLY A 8 9.24 3.28 -9.07
N TYR A 9 8.52 3.38 -7.95
CA TYR A 9 8.66 2.49 -6.79
C TYR A 9 8.22 1.06 -7.11
N GLU A 10 7.18 0.91 -7.91
CA GLU A 10 6.58 -0.34 -8.32
C GLU A 10 6.04 -0.28 -9.75
N ALA A 11 5.85 -1.44 -10.34
CA ALA A 11 5.19 -1.58 -11.64
C ALA A 11 4.29 -2.81 -11.68
N THR A 12 3.28 -2.75 -12.53
CA THR A 12 2.52 -3.91 -12.99
C THR A 12 2.61 -3.97 -14.50
N GLY A 13 2.67 -5.16 -15.05
CA GLY A 13 2.82 -5.36 -16.48
C GLY A 13 2.61 -6.80 -16.89
N GLU A 14 2.88 -7.06 -18.15
CA GLU A 14 2.80 -8.39 -18.76
C GLU A 14 4.20 -8.91 -19.05
N VAL A 15 4.43 -10.17 -18.75
CA VAL A 15 5.65 -10.87 -19.12
C VAL A 15 5.71 -10.99 -20.65
N VAL A 16 6.71 -10.41 -21.27
CA VAL A 16 6.91 -10.52 -22.73
C VAL A 16 7.88 -11.63 -23.08
N GLU A 17 8.84 -11.92 -22.20
CA GLU A 17 9.84 -12.96 -22.38
C GLU A 17 10.25 -13.56 -21.03
N ALA A 18 10.43 -14.87 -20.96
CA ALA A 18 10.95 -15.58 -19.80
C ALA A 18 11.72 -16.82 -20.26
N PRO A 19 12.76 -17.26 -19.52
CA PRO A 19 13.44 -18.52 -19.77
C PRO A 19 12.48 -19.72 -19.73
N GLN A 20 12.77 -20.79 -20.48
CA GLN A 20 11.95 -21.99 -20.47
C GLN A 20 11.83 -22.66 -19.09
N SER A 21 12.84 -22.48 -18.22
CA SER A 21 12.88 -22.98 -16.84
C SER A 21 12.11 -22.09 -15.85
N SER A 22 11.64 -20.91 -16.27
CA SER A 22 10.93 -19.97 -15.40
C SER A 22 9.54 -20.46 -15.03
N ALA A 23 9.08 -20.08 -13.83
CA ALA A 23 7.69 -20.25 -13.40
C ALA A 23 6.74 -19.29 -14.14
N PHE A 24 7.26 -18.26 -14.80
CA PHE A 24 6.51 -17.26 -15.56
C PHE A 24 6.50 -17.57 -17.05
N LYS A 25 5.42 -17.13 -17.72
CA LYS A 25 5.26 -17.32 -19.18
C LYS A 25 4.85 -15.98 -19.81
N PRO A 26 5.18 -15.75 -21.09
CA PRO A 26 4.62 -14.63 -21.85
C PRO A 26 3.10 -14.59 -21.73
N GLY A 27 2.56 -13.39 -21.45
CA GLY A 27 1.16 -13.15 -21.17
C GLY A 27 0.76 -13.18 -19.68
N ASP A 28 1.64 -13.63 -18.79
CA ASP A 28 1.36 -13.56 -17.36
C ASP A 28 1.36 -12.11 -16.87
N THR A 29 0.33 -11.72 -16.11
CA THR A 29 0.29 -10.42 -15.43
C THR A 29 1.10 -10.50 -14.13
N VAL A 30 1.98 -9.53 -13.93
CA VAL A 30 2.93 -9.53 -12.82
C VAL A 30 3.04 -8.16 -12.15
N PHE A 31 3.36 -8.21 -10.86
CA PHE A 31 3.86 -7.08 -10.08
C PHE A 31 5.38 -7.16 -9.99
N VAL A 32 6.05 -6.02 -10.16
CA VAL A 32 7.51 -5.90 -10.03
C VAL A 32 7.85 -4.76 -9.07
N PRO A 33 8.59 -5.03 -7.99
CA PRO A 33 9.01 -4.03 -7.02
C PRO A 33 10.23 -3.23 -7.52
N GLY A 34 10.09 -2.57 -8.67
CA GLY A 34 11.15 -1.82 -9.33
C GLY A 34 12.23 -2.70 -10.01
N ALA A 35 13.11 -2.05 -10.75
CA ALA A 35 14.19 -2.67 -11.48
C ALA A 35 15.43 -1.75 -11.60
N ASN A 36 16.60 -2.33 -11.80
CA ASN A 36 17.84 -1.61 -12.09
C ASN A 36 18.56 -2.31 -13.25
N CYS A 37 17.90 -2.33 -14.40
CA CYS A 37 18.33 -3.08 -15.60
C CYS A 37 18.72 -2.16 -16.78
N TYR A 38 18.98 -0.89 -16.52
CA TYR A 38 19.13 0.12 -17.55
C TYR A 38 20.58 0.41 -17.90
N ASP A 39 20.91 0.37 -19.18
CA ASP A 39 22.21 0.80 -19.70
C ASP A 39 22.25 2.33 -19.78
N GLY A 40 23.29 2.93 -19.22
CA GLY A 40 23.50 4.38 -19.22
C GLY A 40 22.52 5.19 -18.35
N ALA A 41 21.76 4.52 -17.49
CA ALA A 41 20.88 5.16 -16.51
C ALA A 41 20.87 4.40 -15.19
N PHE A 42 20.43 5.07 -14.11
CA PHE A 42 20.30 4.47 -12.78
C PHE A 42 18.82 4.25 -12.45
N GLY A 43 18.48 3.09 -11.90
CA GLY A 43 17.16 2.86 -11.34
C GLY A 43 16.98 3.60 -10.01
N LEU A 44 16.18 4.67 -9.99
CA LEU A 44 15.59 5.18 -8.76
C LEU A 44 14.27 4.41 -8.54
N PHE A 45 14.40 3.21 -8.00
CA PHE A 45 13.42 2.13 -8.00
C PHE A 45 13.11 1.55 -9.39
N GLY A 46 13.15 2.33 -10.47
CA GLY A 46 13.20 1.88 -11.86
C GLY A 46 11.93 1.23 -12.43
N GLY A 47 10.77 1.43 -11.80
CA GLY A 47 9.50 0.83 -12.26
C GLY A 47 8.84 1.59 -13.42
N ALA A 48 9.19 2.87 -13.65
CA ALA A 48 8.55 3.71 -14.65
C ALA A 48 9.25 3.58 -16.03
N ALA A 49 9.16 2.40 -16.62
CA ALA A 49 9.72 2.11 -17.94
C ALA A 49 8.74 1.26 -18.76
N ARG A 50 8.84 1.36 -20.10
CA ARG A 50 8.04 0.55 -21.00
C ARG A 50 8.38 -0.94 -20.90
N TYR A 51 9.66 -1.24 -20.77
CA TYR A 51 10.19 -2.58 -20.56
C TYR A 51 11.20 -2.53 -19.42
N LEU A 52 11.20 -3.59 -18.63
CA LEU A 52 12.19 -3.79 -17.59
C LEU A 52 12.55 -5.28 -17.49
N VAL A 53 13.72 -5.55 -16.94
CA VAL A 53 14.18 -6.90 -16.64
C VAL A 53 14.33 -7.03 -15.13
N SER A 54 13.82 -8.12 -14.58
CA SER A 54 13.89 -8.41 -13.15
C SER A 54 14.19 -9.89 -12.94
N ASN A 55 14.82 -10.20 -11.81
CA ASN A 55 14.94 -11.59 -11.36
C ASN A 55 13.54 -12.10 -10.98
N GLU A 56 13.22 -13.35 -11.36
CA GLU A 56 11.91 -13.95 -11.09
C GLU A 56 11.59 -14.05 -9.60
N ASP A 57 12.57 -14.21 -8.73
CA ASP A 57 12.39 -14.24 -7.27
C ASP A 57 11.82 -12.92 -6.69
N ARG A 58 11.89 -11.84 -7.45
CA ARG A 58 11.37 -10.53 -7.07
C ARG A 58 10.00 -10.23 -7.68
N VAL A 59 9.56 -11.06 -8.60
CA VAL A 59 8.33 -10.85 -9.36
C VAL A 59 7.19 -11.62 -8.70
N THR A 60 6.02 -11.01 -8.60
CA THR A 60 4.83 -11.68 -8.08
C THR A 60 3.77 -11.79 -9.18
N LYS A 61 3.32 -13.01 -9.45
CA LYS A 61 2.21 -13.24 -10.38
C LYS A 61 0.92 -12.69 -9.77
N LEU A 62 0.16 -11.97 -10.58
CA LEU A 62 -1.13 -11.43 -10.22
C LEU A 62 -2.25 -12.30 -10.81
N ASP A 63 -3.29 -12.53 -10.02
CA ASP A 63 -4.49 -13.22 -10.49
C ASP A 63 -5.37 -12.24 -11.28
N GLY A 64 -5.56 -12.53 -12.55
CA GLY A 64 -6.41 -11.74 -13.44
C GLY A 64 -5.79 -10.42 -13.89
N ALA A 65 -6.53 -9.69 -14.71
CA ALA A 65 -6.11 -8.40 -15.25
C ALA A 65 -6.42 -7.27 -14.27
N MET A 66 -5.53 -7.02 -13.32
CA MET A 66 -5.69 -5.92 -12.34
C MET A 66 -5.34 -4.55 -12.94
N GLY A 67 -4.73 -4.50 -14.11
CA GLY A 67 -4.28 -3.24 -14.70
C GLY A 67 -3.37 -2.44 -13.77
N ALA A 68 -3.51 -1.12 -13.77
CA ALA A 68 -2.73 -0.23 -12.92
C ALA A 68 -2.95 -0.44 -11.41
N GLU A 69 -4.08 -1.02 -11.00
CA GLU A 69 -4.36 -1.32 -9.60
C GLU A 69 -3.39 -2.36 -9.01
N GLY A 70 -2.81 -3.21 -9.86
CA GLY A 70 -1.79 -4.17 -9.43
C GLY A 70 -0.56 -3.51 -8.80
N ALA A 71 -0.24 -2.27 -9.17
CA ALA A 71 0.85 -1.51 -8.54
C ALA A 71 0.59 -1.21 -7.05
N LEU A 72 -0.66 -1.17 -6.60
CA LEU A 72 -1.01 -0.99 -5.19
C LEU A 72 -0.51 -2.13 -4.29
N LEU A 73 -0.04 -3.25 -4.86
CA LEU A 73 0.47 -4.39 -4.10
C LEU A 73 1.62 -3.99 -3.17
N ALA A 74 2.50 -3.07 -3.58
CA ALA A 74 3.59 -2.58 -2.73
C ALA A 74 3.04 -1.89 -1.46
N LEU A 75 2.10 -0.97 -1.61
CA LEU A 75 1.48 -0.27 -0.48
C LEU A 75 0.57 -1.20 0.34
N ALA A 76 -0.08 -2.17 -0.31
CA ALA A 76 -0.86 -3.20 0.39
C ALA A 76 0.05 -4.10 1.24
N ALA A 77 1.23 -4.47 0.73
CA ALA A 77 2.25 -5.19 1.49
C ALA A 77 2.78 -4.37 2.67
N THR A 78 3.00 -3.07 2.49
CA THR A 78 3.37 -2.14 3.57
C THR A 78 2.29 -2.09 4.66
N ALA A 79 1.03 -1.92 4.27
CA ALA A 79 -0.11 -1.95 5.19
C ALA A 79 -0.19 -3.29 5.94
N ARG A 80 -0.08 -4.40 5.21
CA ARG A 80 -0.09 -5.75 5.78
C ARG A 80 1.05 -5.97 6.77
N HIS A 81 2.26 -5.50 6.42
CA HIS A 81 3.44 -5.60 7.28
C HIS A 81 3.27 -4.81 8.58
N ALA A 82 2.72 -3.60 8.51
CA ALA A 82 2.44 -2.79 9.69
C ALA A 82 1.46 -3.48 10.65
N MET A 83 0.48 -4.23 10.12
CA MET A 83 -0.57 -4.91 10.88
C MET A 83 -0.20 -6.34 11.30
N ALA A 84 0.89 -6.91 10.78
CA ALA A 84 1.31 -8.29 11.04
C ALA A 84 2.45 -8.37 12.06
N GLY A 85 2.58 -9.51 12.74
CA GLY A 85 3.69 -9.82 13.62
C GLY A 85 3.32 -9.88 15.11
N PRO A 86 4.23 -10.36 15.96
CA PRO A 86 4.00 -10.46 17.41
C PRO A 86 3.71 -9.09 18.03
N GLY A 87 2.70 -9.01 18.87
CA GLY A 87 2.29 -7.77 19.54
C GLY A 87 1.60 -6.75 18.62
N LYS A 88 1.37 -7.07 17.34
CA LYS A 88 0.58 -6.25 16.43
C LYS A 88 -0.90 -6.59 16.55
N SER A 89 -1.72 -5.59 16.39
CA SER A 89 -3.18 -5.72 16.35
C SER A 89 -3.73 -5.06 15.09
N VAL A 90 -4.90 -5.49 14.67
CA VAL A 90 -5.62 -4.80 13.60
C VAL A 90 -5.98 -3.38 14.04
N PRO A 91 -6.04 -2.42 13.12
CA PRO A 91 -6.45 -1.06 13.45
C PRO A 91 -7.85 -0.99 14.05
N ASP A 92 -7.97 -0.27 15.17
CA ASP A 92 -9.26 0.17 15.74
C ASP A 92 -9.55 1.62 15.31
N LEU A 93 -8.48 2.45 15.22
CA LEU A 93 -8.50 3.75 14.57
C LEU A 93 -7.39 3.83 13.51
N ILE A 94 -7.73 4.38 12.36
CA ILE A 94 -6.77 4.76 11.31
C ILE A 94 -6.85 6.26 11.11
N VAL A 95 -5.71 6.94 11.14
CA VAL A 95 -5.61 8.38 10.90
C VAL A 95 -5.11 8.63 9.49
N GLY A 96 -5.93 9.29 8.66
CA GLY A 96 -5.69 9.52 7.24
C GLY A 96 -6.40 8.52 6.33
N HIS A 97 -7.24 9.01 5.42
CA HIS A 97 -7.98 8.22 4.43
C HIS A 97 -7.35 8.31 3.03
N GLY A 98 -6.02 8.42 2.99
CA GLY A 98 -5.20 8.28 1.78
C GLY A 98 -5.11 6.82 1.32
N VAL A 99 -4.25 6.54 0.33
CA VAL A 99 -4.11 5.18 -0.23
C VAL A 99 -3.77 4.17 0.85
N LEU A 100 -2.78 4.47 1.71
CA LEU A 100 -2.35 3.55 2.77
C LEU A 100 -3.46 3.29 3.81
N GLY A 101 -4.12 4.35 4.28
CA GLY A 101 -5.22 4.21 5.24
C GLY A 101 -6.41 3.43 4.68
N ARG A 102 -6.76 3.64 3.41
CA ARG A 102 -7.79 2.84 2.70
C ARG A 102 -7.41 1.37 2.59
N LEU A 103 -6.14 1.07 2.28
CA LEU A 103 -5.65 -0.31 2.21
C LEU A 103 -5.68 -0.97 3.59
N MET A 104 -5.24 -0.27 4.65
CA MET A 104 -5.34 -0.78 6.03
C MET A 104 -6.77 -1.10 6.42
N ALA A 105 -7.72 -0.19 6.17
CA ALA A 105 -9.12 -0.42 6.47
C ALA A 105 -9.70 -1.63 5.73
N ARG A 106 -9.41 -1.76 4.44
CA ARG A 106 -9.84 -2.92 3.63
C ARG A 106 -9.20 -4.23 4.08
N LEU A 107 -7.91 -4.22 4.41
CA LEU A 107 -7.21 -5.40 4.94
C LEU A 107 -7.76 -5.81 6.31
N THR A 108 -8.13 -4.86 7.17
CA THR A 108 -8.81 -5.12 8.44
C THR A 108 -10.12 -5.88 8.22
N LEU A 109 -10.96 -5.41 7.31
CA LEU A 109 -12.21 -6.08 6.95
C LEU A 109 -11.97 -7.45 6.31
N ALA A 110 -11.00 -7.56 5.40
CA ALA A 110 -10.64 -8.82 4.74
C ALA A 110 -10.13 -9.88 5.73
N ALA A 111 -9.52 -9.44 6.84
CA ALA A 111 -9.13 -10.33 7.93
C ALA A 111 -10.29 -10.76 8.84
N GLY A 112 -11.54 -10.34 8.56
CA GLY A 112 -12.71 -10.63 9.38
C GLY A 112 -12.75 -9.86 10.72
N ALA A 113 -11.91 -8.84 10.87
CA ALA A 113 -11.88 -8.03 12.08
C ALA A 113 -12.98 -6.96 12.08
N PRO A 114 -13.33 -6.41 13.25
CA PRO A 114 -14.28 -5.30 13.35
C PRO A 114 -13.88 -4.11 12.46
N PRO A 115 -14.83 -3.41 11.85
CA PRO A 115 -14.56 -2.24 11.04
C PRO A 115 -13.83 -1.15 11.85
N PRO A 116 -12.72 -0.61 11.36
CA PRO A 116 -12.03 0.49 12.02
C PRO A 116 -12.80 1.80 11.85
N THR A 117 -12.62 2.72 12.79
CA THR A 117 -12.91 4.14 12.54
C THR A 117 -11.75 4.73 11.74
N VAL A 118 -12.03 5.61 10.78
CA VAL A 118 -11.01 6.32 10.03
C VAL A 118 -11.20 7.83 10.18
N TRP A 119 -10.13 8.53 10.53
CA TRP A 119 -10.13 9.99 10.58
C TRP A 119 -9.60 10.56 9.27
N GLU A 120 -10.32 11.58 8.76
CA GLU A 120 -9.89 12.35 7.58
C GLU A 120 -10.35 13.79 7.71
N ILE A 121 -9.40 14.71 7.64
CA ILE A 121 -9.67 16.15 7.74
C ILE A 121 -10.26 16.72 6.45
N ASP A 122 -9.84 16.19 5.28
CA ASP A 122 -10.33 16.65 3.99
C ASP A 122 -11.70 16.03 3.67
N PRO A 123 -12.79 16.81 3.61
CA PRO A 123 -14.11 16.30 3.28
C PRO A 123 -14.19 15.56 1.95
N ALA A 124 -13.38 15.97 0.95
CA ALA A 124 -13.36 15.34 -0.36
C ALA A 124 -12.78 13.91 -0.30
N ARG A 125 -11.88 13.63 0.64
CA ARG A 125 -11.29 12.32 0.85
C ARG A 125 -12.11 11.39 1.73
N ARG A 126 -13.12 11.88 2.43
CA ARG A 126 -14.00 11.04 3.28
C ARG A 126 -14.87 10.08 2.49
N MET A 127 -15.07 10.34 1.21
CA MET A 127 -15.89 9.48 0.33
C MET A 127 -15.21 8.18 -0.06
N GLY A 128 -16.01 7.21 -0.54
CA GLY A 128 -15.54 5.93 -1.09
C GLY A 128 -15.19 4.87 -0.05
N ALA A 129 -15.50 5.08 1.22
CA ALA A 129 -15.45 4.04 2.24
C ALA A 129 -16.48 2.94 1.95
N LYS A 130 -16.09 1.69 2.14
CA LYS A 130 -16.98 0.53 2.00
C LYS A 130 -16.79 -0.37 3.21
N GLY A 131 -17.83 -0.45 4.06
CA GLY A 131 -17.85 -1.33 5.22
C GLY A 131 -17.12 -0.80 6.47
N TYR A 132 -16.68 0.46 6.48
CA TYR A 132 -16.10 1.16 7.63
C TYR A 132 -16.52 2.64 7.64
N THR A 133 -16.34 3.32 8.77
CA THR A 133 -16.75 4.71 8.95
C THR A 133 -15.58 5.66 8.80
N VAL A 134 -15.79 6.78 8.09
CA VAL A 134 -14.82 7.88 7.97
C VAL A 134 -15.46 9.15 8.55
N VAL A 135 -14.77 9.74 9.51
CA VAL A 135 -15.25 10.95 10.23
C VAL A 135 -14.16 12.02 10.28
N ALA A 136 -14.57 13.26 10.55
CA ALA A 136 -13.62 14.27 10.96
C ALA A 136 -13.12 13.98 12.39
N PRO A 137 -11.86 14.27 12.73
CA PRO A 137 -11.33 14.04 14.08
C PRO A 137 -12.14 14.72 15.18
N GLU A 138 -12.69 15.91 14.91
CA GLU A 138 -13.52 16.69 15.81
C GLU A 138 -14.89 16.08 16.07
N ASP A 139 -15.42 15.31 15.13
CA ASP A 139 -16.72 14.65 15.24
C ASP A 139 -16.65 13.33 16.03
N ASP A 140 -15.44 12.80 16.25
CA ASP A 140 -15.22 11.57 16.99
C ASP A 140 -15.04 11.83 18.48
N GLN A 141 -15.97 11.33 19.29
CA GLN A 141 -15.94 11.45 20.75
C GLN A 141 -15.30 10.26 21.46
N ARG A 142 -14.93 9.22 20.72
CA ARG A 142 -14.37 7.98 21.28
C ARG A 142 -12.98 8.20 21.85
N LYS A 143 -12.70 7.63 23.05
CA LYS A 143 -11.42 7.75 23.79
C LYS A 143 -10.91 6.42 24.36
N ASP A 144 -11.30 5.32 23.75
CA ASP A 144 -10.97 3.98 24.23
C ASP A 144 -10.45 3.07 23.10
N TYR A 145 -9.68 3.65 22.18
CA TYR A 145 -9.07 2.91 21.11
C TYR A 145 -7.97 1.99 21.62
N LYS A 146 -7.98 0.73 21.17
CA LYS A 146 -6.98 -0.29 21.56
C LYS A 146 -5.74 -0.26 20.66
N SER A 147 -5.89 0.21 19.44
CA SER A 147 -4.80 0.32 18.48
C SER A 147 -5.06 1.44 17.49
N ILE A 148 -4.07 2.31 17.33
CA ILE A 148 -4.14 3.46 16.44
C ILE A 148 -3.02 3.36 15.41
N TYR A 149 -3.38 3.52 14.13
CA TYR A 149 -2.43 3.53 13.02
C TYR A 149 -2.46 4.89 12.35
N ASP A 150 -1.34 5.59 12.41
CA ASP A 150 -1.20 6.89 11.76
C ASP A 150 -0.63 6.72 10.34
N ALA A 151 -1.45 7.05 9.35
CA ALA A 151 -1.14 7.09 7.93
C ALA A 151 -1.36 8.50 7.34
N SER A 152 -1.45 9.53 8.19
CA SER A 152 -1.74 10.90 7.77
C SER A 152 -0.52 11.65 7.25
N GLY A 153 0.68 11.28 7.71
CA GLY A 153 1.91 12.04 7.49
C GLY A 153 1.96 13.38 8.24
N SER A 154 1.02 13.64 9.17
CA SER A 154 1.00 14.85 10.01
C SER A 154 1.91 14.67 11.23
N THR A 155 2.70 15.69 11.53
CA THR A 155 3.53 15.73 12.74
C THR A 155 2.74 16.12 14.00
N ASP A 156 1.58 16.74 13.84
CA ASP A 156 0.87 17.41 14.93
C ASP A 156 -0.24 16.55 15.55
N VAL A 157 -0.57 15.42 14.92
CA VAL A 157 -1.68 14.57 15.37
C VAL A 157 -1.33 13.70 16.58
N LEU A 158 -0.05 13.40 16.81
CA LEU A 158 0.41 12.44 17.82
C LEU A 158 -0.10 12.77 19.24
N ALA A 159 -0.05 14.04 19.64
CA ALA A 159 -0.52 14.47 20.96
C ALA A 159 -2.03 14.20 21.17
N GLN A 160 -2.83 14.31 20.09
CA GLN A 160 -4.25 14.00 20.13
C GLN A 160 -4.50 12.50 20.25
N LEU A 161 -3.66 11.68 19.60
CA LEU A 161 -3.81 10.23 19.59
C LEU A 161 -3.50 9.58 20.94
N ILE A 162 -2.49 10.11 21.66
CA ILE A 162 -2.13 9.63 23.01
C ILE A 162 -3.33 9.72 23.96
N GLY A 163 -4.12 10.78 23.88
CA GLY A 163 -5.33 10.95 24.69
C GLY A 163 -6.54 10.11 24.26
N ARG A 164 -6.41 9.32 23.20
CA ARG A 164 -7.46 8.45 22.65
C ARG A 164 -7.19 6.95 22.87
N LEU A 165 -5.99 6.60 23.27
CA LEU A 165 -5.55 5.22 23.47
C LEU A 165 -5.81 4.77 24.90
N VAL A 166 -6.22 3.52 25.11
CA VAL A 166 -6.38 2.83 26.41
C VAL A 166 -5.29 1.78 26.61
#